data_d09e0256e669ad106854ac40878c9c5f
#
_entry.id   d09e0256e669ad106854ac40878c9c5f
#
_cell.length_a   1.000
_cell.length_b   1.000
_cell.length_c   1.000
_cell.angle_alpha   90.00
_cell.angle_beta   90.00
_cell.angle_gamma   90.00
#
_symmetry.space_group_name_H-M   'P 1'
#
loop_
_entity.id
_entity.type
_entity.pdbx_description
1 polymer ?
#
loop_
_entity_poly.entity_id
_entity_poly.type
_entity_poly.pdbx_seq_one_letter_code
_entity_poly.pdbx_strand_id
1 'polypeptide(L)'
;MVKLLMSWDIVQGRESEYFEFVVKEWAPGLQKLGIETHEVWFTVYGDCPQILVSGLARDVGTVRSALASADWQRLSAKLQDYVTDFAHKVIPAGVGFQL
;
A
#
# COMPACT_ATOMS: atom_id res chain seq x y z
N MET A 1 5.89 4.84 -16.38
CA MET A 1 5.68 4.27 -15.03
C MET A 1 4.55 4.98 -14.31
N VAL A 2 3.90 4.27 -13.42
CA VAL A 2 2.84 4.81 -12.58
C VAL A 2 3.11 4.46 -11.12
N LYS A 3 2.49 5.20 -10.21
CA LYS A 3 2.56 4.93 -8.77
C LYS A 3 1.19 4.51 -8.26
N LEU A 4 1.17 3.48 -7.44
CA LEU A 4 0.01 3.13 -6.62
C LEU A 4 0.25 3.74 -5.24
N LEU A 5 -0.55 4.75 -4.89
CA LEU A 5 -0.49 5.36 -3.57
C LEU A 5 -1.48 4.68 -2.66
N MET A 6 -1.04 4.33 -1.46
CA MET A 6 -1.86 3.67 -0.47
C MET A 6 -1.70 4.37 0.87
N SER A 7 -2.75 4.42 1.66
CA SER A 7 -2.71 5.03 2.97
C SER A 7 -3.60 4.28 3.95
N TRP A 8 -3.22 4.31 5.22
CA TRP A 8 -4.00 3.69 6.28
C TRP A 8 -3.50 4.12 7.66
N ASP A 9 -4.26 3.77 8.68
CA ASP A 9 -3.87 3.89 10.08
C ASP A 9 -3.72 2.49 10.67
N ILE A 10 -2.74 2.30 11.54
CA ILE A 10 -2.51 1.00 12.19
C ILE A 10 -3.48 0.87 13.38
N VAL A 11 -4.14 -0.27 13.50
CA VAL A 11 -5.01 -0.57 14.64
C VAL A 11 -4.16 -0.58 15.91
N GLN A 12 -4.59 0.22 16.89
CA GLN A 12 -3.87 0.32 18.16
C GLN A 12 -3.80 -1.05 18.84
N GLY A 13 -2.60 -1.42 19.28
CA GLY A 13 -2.34 -2.70 19.93
C GLY A 13 -1.96 -3.82 18.99
N ARG A 14 -2.01 -3.60 17.66
CA ARG A 14 -1.66 -4.64 16.68
C ARG A 14 -0.42 -4.29 15.86
N GLU A 15 0.39 -3.36 16.33
CA GLU A 15 1.54 -2.85 15.57
C GLU A 15 2.54 -3.93 15.22
N SER A 16 2.87 -4.81 16.16
CA SER A 16 3.84 -5.88 15.91
C SER A 16 3.36 -6.86 14.85
N GLU A 17 2.09 -7.26 14.92
CA GLU A 17 1.49 -8.17 13.94
C GLU A 17 1.42 -7.49 12.56
N TYR A 18 1.10 -6.20 12.55
CA TYR A 18 1.07 -5.42 11.32
C TYR A 18 2.43 -5.40 10.62
N PHE A 19 3.50 -5.06 11.35
CA PHE A 19 4.83 -4.99 10.77
C PHE A 19 5.30 -6.34 10.26
N GLU A 20 5.01 -7.40 10.99
CA GLU A 20 5.35 -8.75 10.56
C GLU A 20 4.63 -9.12 9.26
N PHE A 21 3.34 -8.82 9.17
CA PHE A 21 2.54 -9.07 7.96
C PHE A 21 3.10 -8.29 6.78
N VAL A 22 3.39 -7.01 6.95
CA VAL A 22 3.87 -6.15 5.85
C VAL A 22 5.20 -6.69 5.31
N VAL A 23 6.12 -7.05 6.17
CA VAL A 23 7.45 -7.53 5.76
C VAL A 23 7.36 -8.91 5.11
N LYS A 24 6.56 -9.82 5.68
CA LYS A 24 6.53 -11.21 5.24
C LYS A 24 5.57 -11.50 4.11
N GLU A 25 4.48 -10.75 4.01
CA GLU A 25 3.42 -11.07 3.04
C GLU A 25 3.06 -9.91 2.13
N TRP A 26 2.85 -8.70 2.66
CA TRP A 26 2.35 -7.57 1.89
C TRP A 26 3.32 -7.13 0.81
N ALA A 27 4.53 -6.74 1.20
CA ALA A 27 5.52 -6.25 0.25
C ALA A 27 5.94 -7.32 -0.76
N PRO A 28 6.25 -8.57 -0.34
CA PRO A 28 6.55 -9.63 -1.31
C PRO A 28 5.37 -9.95 -2.23
N GLY A 29 4.14 -9.90 -1.69
CA GLY A 29 2.94 -10.16 -2.48
C GLY A 29 2.72 -9.11 -3.56
N LEU A 30 2.91 -7.82 -3.23
CA LEU A 30 2.83 -6.74 -4.21
C LEU A 30 3.91 -6.89 -5.29
N GLN A 31 5.12 -7.26 -4.89
CA GLN A 31 6.22 -7.45 -5.83
C GLN A 31 5.88 -8.51 -6.87
N LYS A 32 5.25 -9.60 -6.46
CA LYS A 32 4.79 -10.65 -7.39
C LYS A 32 3.74 -10.15 -8.36
N LEU A 33 2.99 -9.14 -7.98
CA LEU A 33 1.96 -8.52 -8.83
C LEU A 33 2.53 -7.41 -9.73
N GLY A 34 3.83 -7.18 -9.67
CA GLY A 34 4.49 -6.15 -10.48
C GLY A 34 4.50 -4.76 -9.85
N ILE A 35 4.21 -4.68 -8.56
CA ILE A 35 4.21 -3.41 -7.82
C ILE A 35 5.35 -3.44 -6.80
N GLU A 36 6.34 -2.59 -7.00
CA GLU A 36 7.50 -2.51 -6.11
C GLU A 36 7.29 -1.38 -5.11
N THR A 37 7.42 -1.68 -3.82
CA THR A 37 7.35 -0.65 -2.78
C THR A 37 8.51 0.31 -2.98
N HIS A 38 8.19 1.59 -3.13
CA HIS A 38 9.17 2.62 -3.46
C HIS A 38 9.44 3.57 -2.29
N GLU A 39 8.38 4.12 -1.70
CA GLU A 39 8.50 5.07 -0.60
C GLU A 39 7.46 4.75 0.47
N VAL A 40 7.86 4.93 1.73
CA VAL A 40 6.96 4.79 2.88
C VAL A 40 7.11 6.03 3.75
N TRP A 41 5.98 6.67 4.07
CA TRP A 41 5.93 7.86 4.91
C TRP A 41 5.14 7.54 6.17
N PHE A 42 5.68 7.94 7.30
CA PHE A 42 5.06 7.77 8.60
C PHE A 42 4.73 9.13 9.19
N THR A 43 3.44 9.38 9.45
CA THR A 43 3.00 10.64 10.05
C THR A 43 3.07 10.53 11.57
N VAL A 44 3.91 11.35 12.17
CA VAL A 44 4.09 11.39 13.63
C VAL A 44 3.14 12.37 14.28
N TYR A 45 2.69 13.39 13.50
CA TYR A 45 1.88 14.49 14.02
C TYR A 45 1.02 15.07 12.91
N GLY A 46 -0.27 15.33 13.21
CA GLY A 46 -1.18 15.98 12.27
C GLY A 46 -2.38 15.13 11.88
N ASP A 47 -3.31 15.72 11.12
CA ASP A 47 -4.55 15.09 10.66
C ASP A 47 -4.37 14.40 9.31
N CYS A 48 -3.32 13.61 9.19
CA CYS A 48 -3.03 12.84 7.98
C CYS A 48 -3.11 11.35 8.29
N PRO A 49 -3.29 10.48 7.25
CA PRO A 49 -3.14 9.05 7.46
C PRO A 49 -1.77 8.75 8.09
N GLN A 50 -1.75 7.80 8.99
CA GLN A 50 -0.54 7.45 9.71
C GLN A 50 0.55 6.90 8.79
N ILE A 51 0.14 6.08 7.82
CA ILE A 51 1.06 5.46 6.85
C ILE A 51 0.66 5.87 5.44
N LEU A 52 1.65 6.30 4.66
CA LEU A 52 1.54 6.53 3.23
C LEU A 52 2.58 5.67 2.53
N VAL A 53 2.16 4.88 1.55
CA VAL A 53 3.06 4.00 0.80
C VAL A 53 2.90 4.28 -0.68
N SER A 54 4.00 4.36 -1.41
CA SER A 54 3.95 4.35 -2.87
C SER A 54 4.57 3.08 -3.42
N GLY A 55 3.86 2.44 -4.33
CA GLY A 55 4.36 1.33 -5.12
C GLY A 55 4.56 1.78 -6.56
N LEU A 56 5.68 1.38 -7.17
CA LEU A 56 5.96 1.66 -8.58
C LEU A 56 5.54 0.47 -9.43
N ALA A 57 4.87 0.75 -10.54
CA ALA A 57 4.54 -0.24 -11.55
C ALA A 57 4.92 0.28 -12.93
N ARG A 58 5.16 -0.63 -13.85
CA ARG A 58 5.60 -0.29 -15.20
C ARG A 58 4.57 0.56 -15.94
N ASP A 59 3.29 0.23 -15.82
CA ASP A 59 2.21 0.93 -16.52
C ASP A 59 0.87 0.72 -15.80
N VAL A 60 -0.14 1.45 -16.29
CA VAL A 60 -1.50 1.38 -15.73
C VAL A 60 -2.10 -0.01 -15.89
N GLY A 61 -1.81 -0.70 -16.99
CA GLY A 61 -2.32 -2.05 -17.24
C GLY A 61 -1.85 -3.03 -16.17
N THR A 62 -0.57 -2.95 -15.78
CA THR A 62 -0.03 -3.77 -14.70
C THR A 62 -0.77 -3.54 -13.39
N VAL A 63 -1.02 -2.26 -13.04
CA VAL A 63 -1.75 -1.93 -11.82
C VAL A 63 -3.19 -2.43 -11.88
N ARG A 64 -3.87 -2.23 -13.00
CA ARG A 64 -5.26 -2.70 -13.15
C ARG A 64 -5.36 -4.21 -12.99
N SER A 65 -4.45 -4.94 -13.62
CA SER A 65 -4.40 -6.40 -13.50
C SER A 65 -4.15 -6.83 -12.07
N ALA A 66 -3.21 -6.15 -11.39
CA ALA A 66 -2.90 -6.43 -10.00
C ALA A 66 -4.12 -6.20 -9.09
N LEU A 67 -4.77 -5.03 -9.22
CA LEU A 67 -5.93 -4.69 -8.39
C LEU A 67 -7.14 -5.57 -8.65
N ALA A 68 -7.25 -6.15 -9.83
CA ALA A 68 -8.33 -7.08 -10.18
C ALA A 68 -8.04 -8.51 -9.76
N SER A 69 -6.82 -8.82 -9.31
CA SER A 69 -6.40 -10.19 -9.02
C SER A 69 -6.96 -10.69 -7.69
N ALA A 70 -7.11 -12.01 -7.58
CA ALA A 70 -7.49 -12.65 -6.33
C ALA A 70 -6.42 -12.45 -5.26
N ASP A 71 -5.15 -12.39 -5.66
CA ASP A 71 -4.04 -12.16 -4.73
C ASP A 71 -4.14 -10.79 -4.06
N TRP A 72 -4.47 -9.74 -4.83
CA TRP A 72 -4.69 -8.42 -4.26
C TRP A 72 -5.86 -8.42 -3.27
N GLN A 73 -6.97 -9.06 -3.65
CA GLN A 73 -8.14 -9.12 -2.77
C GLN A 73 -7.80 -9.82 -1.46
N ARG A 74 -7.04 -10.92 -1.52
CA ARG A 74 -6.61 -11.65 -0.33
C ARG A 74 -5.67 -10.80 0.53
N LEU A 75 -4.68 -10.17 -0.08
CA LEU A 75 -3.71 -9.34 0.63
C LEU A 75 -4.37 -8.12 1.27
N SER A 76 -5.23 -7.42 0.54
CA SER A 76 -5.89 -6.22 1.06
C SER A 76 -6.89 -6.56 2.17
N ALA A 77 -7.60 -7.67 2.05
CA ALA A 77 -8.49 -8.13 3.12
C ALA A 77 -7.71 -8.46 4.39
N LYS A 78 -6.57 -9.13 4.25
CA LYS A 78 -5.74 -9.47 5.39
C LYS A 78 -5.09 -8.24 6.03
N LEU A 79 -4.66 -7.28 5.21
CA LEU A 79 -4.13 -6.01 5.72
C LEU A 79 -5.16 -5.30 6.59
N GLN A 80 -6.43 -5.32 6.19
CA GLN A 80 -7.50 -4.65 6.91
C GLN A 80 -7.82 -5.28 8.27
N ASP A 81 -7.26 -6.44 8.60
CA ASP A 81 -7.29 -6.97 9.96
C ASP A 81 -6.40 -6.17 10.91
N TYR A 82 -5.43 -5.46 10.37
CA TYR A 82 -4.43 -4.72 11.15
C TYR A 82 -4.51 -3.20 10.99
N VAL A 83 -5.28 -2.71 10.02
CA VAL A 83 -5.35 -1.29 9.71
C VAL A 83 -6.79 -0.81 9.55
N THR A 84 -6.97 0.51 9.64
CA THR A 84 -8.24 1.20 9.38
C THR A 84 -8.04 2.27 8.32
N ASP A 85 -9.14 2.74 7.73
CA ASP A 85 -9.13 3.82 6.75
C ASP A 85 -8.21 3.56 5.55
N PHE A 86 -8.21 2.31 5.08
CA PHE A 86 -7.45 1.94 3.90
C PHE A 86 -7.99 2.66 2.67
N ALA A 87 -7.08 3.33 1.95
CA ALA A 87 -7.40 4.02 0.71
C ALA A 87 -6.27 3.83 -0.29
N HIS A 88 -6.59 3.89 -1.58
CA HIS A 88 -5.58 3.82 -2.63
C HIS A 88 -5.99 4.63 -3.85
N LYS A 89 -4.99 5.08 -4.62
CA LYS A 89 -5.19 5.73 -5.92
C LYS A 89 -3.97 5.53 -6.79
N VAL A 90 -4.17 5.67 -8.09
CA VAL A 90 -3.09 5.54 -9.08
C VAL A 90 -2.78 6.92 -9.65
N ILE A 91 -1.49 7.26 -9.71
CA ILE A 91 -1.02 8.52 -10.28
C ILE A 91 0.15 8.26 -11.24
N PRO A 92 0.45 9.19 -12.17
CA PRO A 92 1.67 9.08 -12.97
C PRO A 92 2.91 9.14 -12.09
N ALA A 93 3.93 8.33 -12.43
CA ALA A 93 5.23 8.43 -11.77
C ALA A 93 5.87 9.79 -12.10
N GLY A 94 6.66 10.32 -11.18
CA GLY A 94 7.24 11.63 -11.31
C GLY A 94 6.43 12.73 -10.64
N VAL A 95 5.17 12.42 -10.26
CA VAL A 95 4.36 13.29 -9.41
C VAL A 95 4.60 12.88 -7.97
N GLY A 96 4.90 13.82 -7.09
CA GLY A 96 5.08 13.54 -5.68
C GLY A 96 3.77 13.26 -4.96
N PHE A 97 3.85 13.00 -3.64
CA PHE A 97 2.65 12.90 -2.83
C PHE A 97 1.96 14.25 -2.79
N GLN A 98 0.85 14.34 -3.50
CA GLN A 98 -0.01 15.51 -3.47
C GLN A 98 -1.29 15.14 -2.76
N LEU A 99 -1.42 15.67 -1.58
CA LEU A 99 -2.59 15.44 -0.75
C LEU A 99 -3.62 16.54 -0.94
#